data_a16a503f2c31e0def04c19d54fc2186b
#
_entry.id   a16a503f2c31e0def04c19d54fc2186b
#
_cell.length_a   1.000
_cell.length_b   1.000
_cell.length_c   1.000
_cell.angle_alpha   90.00
_cell.angle_beta   90.00
_cell.angle_gamma   90.00
#
_symmetry.space_group_name_H-M   'P 1'
#
loop_
_entity.id
_entity.type
_entity.pdbx_description
1 polymer ?
#
loop_
_entity_poly.entity_id
_entity_poly.type
_entity_poly.pdbx_seq_one_letter_code
_entity_poly.pdbx_strand_id
1 'polypeptide(L)'
;MDDDLRNLLRQHGMQVTAQRLATMRAVASHPHATADKLTDDVRSVIGAISRQAVYDTLAALVEKNLVRRIQPSGSAARYEDRVGDNHHHLICRGCSTVVDADCSVGAAPCLTVSDAHGFRVDEAEVIYWGHCPSCQESAAISSASELAAPACTPGIAKRCRPAQARRA
;
A
#
# COMPACT_ATOMS: atom_id res chain seq x y z
N MET A 1 7.83 22.65 10.53
CA MET A 1 7.77 21.48 9.59
C MET A 1 9.06 21.36 8.77
N ASP A 2 9.50 22.35 7.96
CA ASP A 2 10.75 22.24 7.18
C ASP A 2 12.00 22.12 8.03
N ASP A 3 12.08 22.87 9.10
CA ASP A 3 13.23 22.83 10.01
C ASP A 3 13.31 21.51 10.78
N ASP A 4 12.17 20.94 11.12
CA ASP A 4 12.11 19.63 11.78
C ASP A 4 12.63 18.52 10.85
N LEU A 5 12.21 18.51 9.58
CA LEU A 5 12.71 17.56 8.57
C LEU A 5 14.21 17.73 8.30
N ARG A 6 14.70 18.99 8.28
CA ARG A 6 16.14 19.28 8.14
C ARG A 6 16.93 18.74 9.33
N ASN A 7 16.43 18.95 10.54
CA ASN A 7 17.06 18.48 11.75
C ASN A 7 17.04 16.95 11.81
N LEU A 8 15.93 16.33 11.45
CA LEU A 8 15.78 14.88 11.39
C LEU A 8 16.82 14.25 10.44
N LEU A 9 16.97 14.78 9.22
CA LEU A 9 18.00 14.32 8.28
C LEU A 9 19.41 14.42 8.89
N ARG A 10 19.75 15.56 9.53
CA ARG A 10 21.06 15.75 10.15
C ARG A 10 21.31 14.77 11.30
N GLN A 11 20.32 14.54 12.15
CA GLN A 11 20.40 13.59 13.28
C GLN A 11 20.69 12.16 12.80
N HIS A 12 20.17 11.78 11.62
CA HIS A 12 20.44 10.49 10.99
C HIS A 12 21.68 10.48 10.06
N GLY A 13 22.55 11.54 10.16
CA GLY A 13 23.80 11.62 9.40
C GLY A 13 23.60 11.84 7.91
N MET A 14 22.43 12.34 7.49
CA MET A 14 22.13 12.58 6.08
C MET A 14 22.32 14.05 5.70
N GLN A 15 22.89 14.30 4.53
CA GLN A 15 22.94 15.64 3.95
C GLN A 15 21.50 16.14 3.65
N VAL A 16 21.25 17.40 3.99
CA VAL A 16 19.99 18.08 3.68
C VAL A 16 20.01 18.53 2.22
N THR A 17 19.19 17.91 1.38
CA THR A 17 19.02 18.28 -0.04
C THR A 17 17.55 18.57 -0.34
N ALA A 18 17.30 19.39 -1.37
CA ALA A 18 15.93 19.66 -1.82
C ALA A 18 15.16 18.37 -2.17
N GLN A 19 15.84 17.43 -2.81
CA GLN A 19 15.30 16.12 -3.17
C GLN A 19 14.85 15.31 -1.95
N ARG A 20 15.70 15.17 -0.92
CA ARG A 20 15.35 14.44 0.31
C ARG A 20 14.19 15.09 1.05
N LEU A 21 14.22 16.40 1.18
CA LEU A 21 13.12 17.14 1.81
C LEU A 21 11.81 16.98 1.05
N ALA A 22 11.82 17.11 -0.27
CA ALA A 22 10.63 16.93 -1.08
C ALA A 22 10.10 15.48 -0.99
N THR A 23 11.00 14.48 -1.00
CA THR A 23 10.60 13.08 -0.84
C THR A 23 9.97 12.81 0.53
N MET A 24 10.56 13.30 1.61
CA MET A 24 9.99 13.13 2.96
C MET A 24 8.62 13.82 3.08
N ARG A 25 8.45 15.01 2.52
CA ARG A 25 7.14 15.69 2.49
C ARG A 25 6.11 14.90 1.68
N ALA A 26 6.51 14.35 0.53
CA ALA A 26 5.63 13.55 -0.30
C ALA A 26 5.16 12.29 0.46
N VAL A 27 6.05 11.61 1.17
CA VAL A 27 5.69 10.45 2.00
C VAL A 27 4.72 10.85 3.12
N ALA A 28 5.02 11.94 3.85
CA ALA A 28 4.15 12.43 4.94
C ALA A 28 2.77 12.89 4.44
N SER A 29 2.70 13.46 3.23
CA SER A 29 1.43 13.91 2.63
C SER A 29 0.61 12.76 2.04
N HIS A 30 1.26 11.71 1.59
CA HIS A 30 0.63 10.55 0.96
C HIS A 30 1.21 9.24 1.54
N PRO A 31 0.87 8.93 2.82
CA PRO A 31 1.29 7.66 3.42
C PRO A 31 0.77 6.49 2.58
N HIS A 32 1.54 5.42 2.53
CA HIS A 32 1.30 4.23 1.72
C HIS A 32 1.28 4.45 0.19
N ALA A 33 1.79 5.58 -0.29
CA ALA A 33 1.95 5.81 -1.73
C ALA A 33 3.06 4.91 -2.30
N THR A 34 2.92 4.57 -3.58
CA THR A 34 3.98 3.89 -4.34
C THR A 34 5.11 4.85 -4.70
N ALA A 35 6.30 4.31 -5.00
CA ALA A 35 7.43 5.14 -5.45
C ALA A 35 7.11 5.96 -6.71
N ASP A 36 6.27 5.44 -7.60
CA ASP A 36 5.84 6.17 -8.80
C ASP A 36 5.00 7.39 -8.45
N LYS A 37 3.99 7.21 -7.57
CA LYS A 37 3.18 8.34 -7.07
C LYS A 37 4.05 9.38 -6.37
N LEU A 38 4.94 8.95 -5.48
CA LEU A 38 5.88 9.85 -4.79
C LEU A 38 6.81 10.57 -5.78
N THR A 39 7.21 9.91 -6.87
CA THR A 39 8.01 10.55 -7.93
C THR A 39 7.25 11.71 -8.58
N ASP A 40 5.96 11.53 -8.87
CA ASP A 40 5.14 12.58 -9.46
C ASP A 40 4.95 13.75 -8.49
N ASP A 41 4.74 13.45 -7.20
CA ASP A 41 4.61 14.47 -6.16
C ASP A 41 5.92 15.27 -5.99
N VAL A 42 7.07 14.59 -5.95
CA VAL A 42 8.38 15.25 -5.87
C VAL A 42 8.64 16.12 -7.11
N ARG A 43 8.30 15.64 -8.30
CA ARG A 43 8.43 16.41 -9.55
C ARG A 43 7.59 17.68 -9.53
N SER A 44 6.41 17.63 -8.97
CA SER A 44 5.53 18.81 -8.88
C SER A 44 6.13 19.94 -8.05
N VAL A 45 7.02 19.59 -7.09
CA VAL A 45 7.64 20.54 -6.14
C VAL A 45 9.00 21.04 -6.63
N ILE A 46 9.87 20.13 -7.09
CA ILE A 46 11.26 20.49 -7.43
C ILE A 46 11.55 20.49 -8.94
N GLY A 47 10.57 20.18 -9.78
CA GLY A 47 10.75 20.13 -11.22
C GLY A 47 11.40 18.84 -11.72
N ALA A 48 12.35 18.96 -12.65
CA ALA A 48 12.96 17.80 -13.30
C ALA A 48 13.80 16.96 -12.33
N ILE A 49 13.33 15.75 -12.03
CA ILE A 49 14.07 14.73 -11.30
C ILE A 49 13.85 13.36 -11.98
N SER A 50 14.88 12.53 -12.03
CA SER A 50 14.73 11.17 -12.55
C SER A 50 13.98 10.28 -11.57
N ARG A 51 13.26 9.29 -12.10
CA ARG A 51 12.63 8.24 -11.27
C ARG A 51 13.67 7.56 -10.39
N GLN A 52 14.81 7.18 -10.96
CA GLN A 52 15.90 6.51 -10.24
C GLN A 52 16.37 7.33 -9.04
N ALA A 53 16.52 8.64 -9.18
CA ALA A 53 16.96 9.49 -8.08
C ALA A 53 15.96 9.51 -6.90
N VAL A 54 14.65 9.41 -7.17
CA VAL A 54 13.64 9.28 -6.11
C VAL A 54 13.70 7.90 -5.46
N TYR A 55 13.85 6.83 -6.25
CA TYR A 55 14.03 5.47 -5.70
C TYR A 55 15.27 5.35 -4.82
N ASP A 56 16.40 5.91 -5.25
CA ASP A 56 17.64 5.93 -4.46
C ASP A 56 17.47 6.72 -3.16
N THR A 57 16.71 7.83 -3.22
CA THR A 57 16.39 8.62 -2.03
C THR A 57 15.51 7.83 -1.07
N LEU A 58 14.46 7.19 -1.55
CA LEU A 58 13.59 6.34 -0.73
C LEU A 58 14.38 5.20 -0.08
N ALA A 59 15.24 4.53 -0.84
CA ALA A 59 16.10 3.46 -0.32
C ALA A 59 17.02 3.97 0.80
N ALA A 60 17.65 5.13 0.61
CA ALA A 60 18.50 5.75 1.63
C ALA A 60 17.72 6.19 2.89
N LEU A 61 16.48 6.68 2.73
CA LEU A 61 15.60 7.04 3.85
C LEU A 61 15.15 5.80 4.63
N VAL A 62 14.86 4.70 3.95
CA VAL A 62 14.52 3.41 4.57
C VAL A 62 15.72 2.84 5.35
N GLU A 63 16.92 2.85 4.76
CA GLU A 63 18.16 2.43 5.44
C GLU A 63 18.42 3.19 6.75
N LYS A 64 18.01 4.46 6.79
CA LYS A 64 18.17 5.32 7.96
C LYS A 64 16.97 5.31 8.91
N ASN A 65 15.99 4.44 8.71
CA ASN A 65 14.75 4.37 9.50
C ASN A 65 14.01 5.72 9.58
N LEU A 66 14.02 6.49 8.50
CA LEU A 66 13.25 7.74 8.37
C LEU A 66 11.95 7.53 7.60
N VAL A 67 11.89 6.43 6.85
CA VAL A 67 10.74 5.98 6.08
C VAL A 67 10.67 4.46 6.21
N ARG A 68 9.47 3.93 6.37
CA ARG A 68 9.21 2.49 6.33
C ARG A 68 8.77 2.08 4.93
N ARG A 69 9.23 0.92 4.47
CA ARG A 69 8.81 0.31 3.22
C ARG A 69 7.96 -0.91 3.51
N ILE A 70 6.72 -0.89 3.06
CA ILE A 70 5.78 -2.00 3.14
C ILE A 70 5.75 -2.70 1.78
N GLN A 71 5.87 -4.02 1.78
CA GLN A 71 5.84 -4.82 0.56
C GLN A 71 4.68 -5.82 0.60
N PRO A 72 3.43 -5.40 0.28
CA PRO A 72 2.32 -6.34 0.23
C PRO A 72 2.55 -7.38 -0.87
N SER A 73 2.26 -8.64 -0.58
CA SER A 73 2.41 -9.72 -1.56
C SER A 73 1.61 -9.43 -2.83
N GLY A 74 2.28 -9.52 -4.00
CA GLY A 74 1.66 -9.26 -5.30
C GLY A 74 1.37 -7.79 -5.63
N SER A 75 1.83 -6.84 -4.82
CA SER A 75 1.63 -5.41 -5.03
C SER A 75 2.96 -4.64 -5.07
N ALA A 76 2.91 -3.41 -5.61
CA ALA A 76 4.06 -2.51 -5.55
C ALA A 76 4.38 -2.14 -4.10
N ALA A 77 5.67 -1.90 -3.83
CA ALA A 77 6.12 -1.38 -2.54
C ALA A 77 5.47 -0.03 -2.24
N ARG A 78 5.16 0.18 -0.96
CA ARG A 78 4.56 1.41 -0.43
C ARG A 78 5.45 1.99 0.65
N TYR A 79 5.32 3.27 0.89
CA TYR A 79 6.19 4.00 1.79
C TYR A 79 5.36 4.84 2.76
N GLU A 80 5.84 4.92 4.00
CA GLU A 80 5.22 5.70 5.08
C GLU A 80 6.29 6.31 5.99
N ASP A 81 5.92 7.34 6.73
CA ASP A 81 6.79 8.03 7.70
C ASP A 81 6.57 7.56 9.15
N ARG A 82 5.62 6.64 9.38
CA ARG A 82 5.45 5.98 10.68
C ARG A 82 6.52 4.92 10.86
N VAL A 83 7.56 5.24 11.62
CA VAL A 83 8.68 4.35 11.93
C VAL A 83 8.83 4.20 13.45
N GLY A 84 9.18 3.01 13.90
CA GLY A 84 9.47 2.74 15.31
C GLY A 84 8.24 2.65 16.23
N ASP A 85 7.05 2.61 15.69
CA ASP A 85 5.82 2.27 16.41
C ASP A 85 5.31 0.89 15.98
N ASN A 86 4.45 0.31 16.79
CA ASN A 86 3.87 -1.00 16.53
C ASN A 86 2.44 -0.85 15.99
N HIS A 87 2.32 -0.68 14.69
CA HIS A 87 1.04 -0.66 14.00
C HIS A 87 0.96 -1.76 12.93
N HIS A 88 -0.22 -2.02 12.44
CA HIS A 88 -0.55 -3.04 11.47
C HIS A 88 -1.19 -2.43 10.24
N HIS A 89 -1.31 -3.20 9.17
CA HIS A 89 -1.87 -2.72 7.92
C HIS A 89 -3.10 -3.53 7.52
N LEU A 90 -4.16 -2.82 7.11
CA LEU A 90 -5.32 -3.37 6.42
C LEU A 90 -5.16 -3.15 4.92
N ILE A 91 -5.14 -4.21 4.13
CA ILE A 91 -4.93 -4.13 2.68
C ILE A 91 -6.16 -4.63 1.94
N CYS A 92 -6.70 -3.80 1.06
CA CYS A 92 -7.83 -4.15 0.22
C CYS A 92 -7.39 -5.02 -0.97
N ARG A 93 -7.98 -6.21 -1.10
CA ARG A 93 -7.73 -7.12 -2.24
C ARG A 93 -8.26 -6.58 -3.57
N GLY A 94 -9.27 -5.71 -3.54
CA GLY A 94 -9.90 -5.14 -4.74
C GLY A 94 -9.14 -3.97 -5.33
N CYS A 95 -8.78 -2.97 -4.51
CA CYS A 95 -8.15 -1.73 -4.99
C CYS A 95 -6.74 -1.49 -4.46
N SER A 96 -6.20 -2.41 -3.67
CA SER A 96 -4.87 -2.31 -3.06
C SER A 96 -4.69 -1.10 -2.14
N THR A 97 -5.76 -0.46 -1.66
CA THR A 97 -5.68 0.57 -0.63
C THR A 97 -5.11 -0.03 0.64
N VAL A 98 -4.19 0.69 1.27
CA VAL A 98 -3.61 0.36 2.57
C VAL A 98 -4.07 1.38 3.58
N VAL A 99 -4.42 0.91 4.77
CA VAL A 99 -4.83 1.74 5.92
C VAL A 99 -4.14 1.20 7.16
N ASP A 100 -3.65 2.10 8.01
CA ASP A 100 -3.08 1.73 9.28
C ASP A 100 -4.15 1.22 10.24
N ALA A 101 -3.80 0.21 11.00
CA ALA A 101 -4.54 -0.28 12.13
C ALA A 101 -3.63 -0.25 13.36
N ASP A 102 -3.97 0.60 14.32
CA ASP A 102 -3.21 0.68 15.57
C ASP A 102 -3.33 -0.64 16.33
N CYS A 103 -2.25 -1.04 16.97
CA CYS A 103 -2.25 -2.21 17.83
C CYS A 103 -3.12 -1.92 19.06
N SER A 104 -4.29 -2.55 19.14
CA SER A 104 -5.25 -2.38 20.24
C SER A 104 -4.99 -3.33 21.41
N VAL A 105 -4.04 -4.24 21.33
CA VAL A 105 -3.84 -5.32 22.30
C VAL A 105 -2.39 -5.39 22.75
N GLY A 106 -2.09 -4.81 23.90
CA GLY A 106 -0.88 -5.10 24.66
C GLY A 106 0.40 -4.38 24.22
N ALA A 107 1.53 -4.81 24.81
CA ALA A 107 2.86 -4.30 24.49
C ALA A 107 3.41 -4.96 23.21
N ALA A 108 4.28 -4.25 22.50
CA ALA A 108 5.00 -4.81 21.35
C ALA A 108 5.99 -5.93 21.79
N PRO A 109 6.16 -6.97 20.96
CA PRO A 109 5.39 -7.29 19.77
C PRO A 109 4.00 -7.83 20.13
N CYS A 110 2.97 -7.50 19.35
CA CYS A 110 1.58 -7.94 19.59
C CYS A 110 1.41 -9.46 19.55
N LEU A 111 2.34 -10.16 18.96
CA LEU A 111 2.38 -11.60 18.83
C LEU A 111 3.68 -12.15 19.42
N THR A 112 3.54 -13.02 20.41
CA THR A 112 4.69 -13.75 20.95
C THR A 112 4.89 -15.02 20.14
N VAL A 113 6.10 -15.22 19.64
CA VAL A 113 6.49 -16.45 18.96
C VAL A 113 6.51 -17.59 19.99
N SER A 114 5.86 -18.70 19.67
CA SER A 114 5.80 -19.87 20.58
C SER A 114 7.17 -20.55 20.77
N ASP A 115 8.00 -20.53 19.74
CA ASP A 115 9.39 -20.97 19.78
C ASP A 115 10.22 -20.04 18.90
N ALA A 116 11.10 -19.27 19.50
CA ALA A 116 11.97 -18.33 18.80
C ALA A 116 13.22 -18.99 18.19
N HIS A 117 13.45 -20.29 18.37
CA HIS A 117 14.62 -21.01 17.86
C HIS A 117 15.97 -20.30 18.12
N GLY A 118 16.09 -19.60 19.26
CA GLY A 118 17.27 -18.83 19.64
C GLY A 118 17.38 -17.43 19.00
N PHE A 119 16.38 -16.99 18.22
CA PHE A 119 16.33 -15.62 17.70
C PHE A 119 15.91 -14.64 18.80
N ARG A 120 16.53 -13.47 18.80
CA ARG A 120 16.03 -12.32 19.55
C ARG A 120 15.02 -11.58 18.68
N VAL A 121 13.74 -11.80 18.92
CA VAL A 121 12.66 -11.13 18.18
C VAL A 121 12.55 -9.69 18.66
N ASP A 122 12.59 -8.72 17.75
CA ASP A 122 12.49 -7.28 18.01
C ASP A 122 11.32 -6.62 17.29
N GLU A 123 10.73 -7.26 16.27
CA GLU A 123 9.58 -6.74 15.55
C GLU A 123 8.64 -7.87 15.11
N ALA A 124 7.35 -7.58 15.03
CA ALA A 124 6.34 -8.44 14.42
C ALA A 124 5.46 -7.59 13.50
N GLU A 125 5.39 -7.93 12.21
CA GLU A 125 4.50 -7.29 11.25
C GLU A 125 3.24 -8.14 11.05
N VAL A 126 2.06 -7.51 11.16
CA VAL A 126 0.78 -8.16 10.89
C VAL A 126 0.06 -7.41 9.78
N ILE A 127 -0.28 -8.13 8.72
CA ILE A 127 -1.02 -7.60 7.58
C ILE A 127 -2.38 -8.29 7.50
N TYR A 128 -3.46 -7.50 7.56
CA TYR A 128 -4.83 -7.96 7.38
C TYR A 128 -5.28 -7.74 5.94
N TRP A 129 -5.82 -8.76 5.33
CA TRP A 129 -6.32 -8.71 3.96
C TRP A 129 -7.85 -8.78 3.94
N GLY A 130 -8.48 -7.84 3.23
CA GLY A 130 -9.94 -7.77 3.14
C GLY A 130 -10.41 -6.99 1.92
N HIS A 131 -11.63 -6.47 1.98
CA HIS A 131 -12.17 -5.53 0.99
C HIS A 131 -12.59 -4.25 1.70
N CYS A 132 -12.16 -3.10 1.20
CA CYS A 132 -12.57 -1.80 1.74
C CYS A 132 -14.07 -1.55 1.47
N PRO A 133 -14.72 -0.62 2.20
CA PRO A 133 -16.15 -0.34 2.02
C PRO A 133 -16.55 -0.09 0.57
N SER A 134 -15.79 0.74 -0.15
CA SER A 134 -16.08 1.05 -1.57
C SER A 134 -16.03 -0.19 -2.48
N CYS A 135 -15.09 -1.12 -2.24
CA CYS A 135 -15.01 -2.35 -3.01
C CYS A 135 -16.12 -3.34 -2.63
N GLN A 136 -16.58 -3.35 -1.38
CA GLN A 136 -17.75 -4.15 -0.96
C GLN A 136 -19.02 -3.64 -1.62
N GLU A 137 -19.24 -2.33 -1.64
CA GLU A 137 -20.39 -1.70 -2.31
C GLU A 137 -20.40 -1.99 -3.82
N SER A 138 -19.23 -1.86 -4.49
CA SER A 138 -19.10 -2.15 -5.92
C SER A 138 -19.42 -3.61 -6.24
N ALA A 139 -18.99 -4.55 -5.40
CA ALA A 139 -19.30 -5.97 -5.56
C ALA A 139 -20.80 -6.26 -5.37
N ALA A 140 -21.44 -5.60 -4.40
CA ALA A 140 -22.88 -5.73 -4.16
C ALA A 140 -23.72 -5.20 -5.34
N ILE A 141 -23.31 -4.09 -5.94
CA ILE A 141 -23.95 -3.52 -7.13
C ILE A 141 -23.80 -4.45 -8.34
N SER A 142 -22.62 -5.05 -8.55
CA SER A 142 -22.39 -6.01 -9.64
C SER A 142 -23.27 -7.25 -9.51
N SER A 143 -23.38 -7.81 -8.31
CA SER A 143 -24.24 -8.99 -8.07
C SER A 143 -25.74 -8.66 -8.22
N ALA A 144 -26.17 -7.45 -7.90
CA ALA A 144 -27.55 -7.01 -8.08
C ALA A 144 -27.89 -6.79 -9.57
N SER A 145 -26.93 -6.36 -10.40
CA SER A 145 -27.15 -6.16 -11.85
C SER A 145 -27.19 -7.48 -12.63
N GLU A 146 -26.52 -8.54 -12.19
CA GLU A 146 -26.61 -9.86 -12.79
C GLU A 146 -27.95 -10.56 -12.52
N LEU A 147 -28.61 -10.24 -11.43
CA LEU A 147 -29.96 -10.73 -11.11
C LEU A 147 -31.06 -10.02 -11.88
N ALA A 148 -30.77 -8.88 -12.52
CA ALA A 148 -31.71 -8.09 -13.32
C ALA A 148 -31.64 -8.38 -14.84
N ALA A 149 -31.19 -9.56 -15.26
CA ALA A 149 -31.32 -9.98 -16.64
C ALA A 149 -32.80 -10.12 -16.98
N PRO A 150 -33.32 -9.50 -18.06
CA PRO A 150 -34.75 -9.54 -18.38
C PRO A 150 -35.20 -10.96 -18.62
N ALA A 151 -36.23 -11.35 -17.93
CA ALA A 151 -36.93 -12.61 -18.19
C ALA A 151 -37.27 -12.68 -19.68
N CYS A 152 -36.76 -13.72 -20.36
CA CYS A 152 -37.04 -13.98 -21.75
C CYS A 152 -38.55 -14.17 -21.91
N THR A 153 -39.22 -13.25 -22.61
CA THR A 153 -40.64 -13.32 -22.92
C THR A 153 -40.88 -14.60 -23.75
N PRO A 154 -41.79 -15.48 -23.38
CA PRO A 154 -42.07 -16.68 -24.16
C PRO A 154 -42.89 -16.34 -25.41
N GLY A 155 -42.23 -16.28 -26.56
CA GLY A 155 -42.91 -16.09 -27.84
C GLY A 155 -41.95 -15.74 -28.94
N ILE A 156 -41.29 -16.72 -29.48
CA ILE A 156 -40.90 -16.97 -30.89
C ILE A 156 -39.76 -18.01 -30.87
N ALA A 157 -40.17 -19.26 -31.11
CA ALA A 157 -39.25 -20.36 -31.32
C ALA A 157 -38.49 -20.19 -32.63
N LYS A 158 -37.18 -19.86 -32.56
CA LYS A 158 -36.23 -20.19 -33.66
C LYS A 158 -34.83 -20.38 -33.04
N ARG A 159 -34.50 -21.68 -32.86
CA ARG A 159 -33.18 -22.32 -32.98
C ARG A 159 -31.97 -21.59 -32.41
N CYS A 160 -31.68 -21.81 -31.13
CA CYS A 160 -30.29 -21.70 -30.61
C CYS A 160 -29.58 -23.04 -30.87
N ARG A 161 -28.57 -23.04 -31.73
CA ARG A 161 -27.60 -24.15 -31.86
C ARG A 161 -26.60 -24.07 -30.72
N PRO A 162 -26.26 -25.16 -30.04
CA PRO A 162 -25.20 -25.14 -29.05
C PRO A 162 -23.83 -25.07 -29.75
N ALA A 163 -22.95 -24.18 -29.27
CA ALA A 163 -21.56 -24.11 -29.67
C ALA A 163 -20.81 -25.35 -29.14
N GLN A 164 -20.20 -26.09 -30.04
CA GLN A 164 -19.39 -27.27 -29.74
C GLN A 164 -18.10 -26.86 -29.02
N ALA A 165 -17.88 -27.45 -27.85
CA ALA A 165 -16.59 -27.41 -27.15
C ALA A 165 -15.52 -28.08 -28.02
N ARG A 166 -14.49 -27.36 -28.40
CA ARG A 166 -13.26 -27.94 -28.97
C ARG A 166 -12.35 -28.35 -27.82
N ARG A 167 -12.15 -29.66 -27.67
CA ARG A 167 -11.04 -30.27 -26.95
C ARG A 167 -9.78 -30.21 -27.84
N ALA A 168 -8.69 -29.71 -27.30
CA ALA A 168 -7.32 -30.18 -27.48
C ALA A 168 -6.44 -29.51 -26.41
#